data_2ce7094580f1784d32c19dd3afc7c9ff
#
_entry.id   2ce7094580f1784d32c19dd3afc7c9ff
#
_cell.length_a   1.000
_cell.length_b   1.000
_cell.length_c   1.000
_cell.angle_alpha   90.00
_cell.angle_beta   90.00
_cell.angle_gamma   90.00
#
_symmetry.space_group_name_H-M   'P 1'
#
loop_
_entity.id
_entity.type
_entity.pdbx_description
1 polymer ?
#
loop_
_entity_poly.entity_id
_entity_poly.type
_entity_poly.pdbx_seq_one_letter_code
_entity_poly.pdbx_strand_id
1 'polypeptide(L)'
;RFNEVAVDVKMKGQRVTGVLTRERDNQGKLGPRHSYTGKVIIDATYEADLAEYADIPYRIGREARSKEEPHAGVIYTNYFRRVKGALPSTVLPESTGVADHRSQAFTYRITAKDYGRPDHPYRLKKPPPGYDPAKYSWNPRTRPIIPNGKFDLLGINWGGDLVGHGTRWVLADWEERVEIEKIYHYHDLGYLYYIQTKGGSPNVGLPDDEFQDNGNFPYRIYVRQGRRIEGLYTLTESDLHKDLRGDGFRGPLLPDSVAIGIYGIDAHRVQGPDGRKEPPYGKGAAEGTLHLHDATGPYQIPYGTLVPKDHNGILFPVGISCTHVAMCSVRMEPVWSSLGQAAGVAAALAIDNEQELKDVPVKQIQDELLKQRSVLLFYTDLPLDSPAFTAVQKLSLLGAVAGPDIDDYDTAGKSKGLGSLEMKAYRFRPNEPITMGEFSQLAVNGLQIPLSITASHFTDVPRGHAAFKYVETLYDYSTQSKQAFFDFEPSKDFRTALAHPDKKVSGAQAAKILSGLLKKKVPAPAQPDADLTRGEAAQLV
;
A
#
# COMPACT_ATOMS: atom_id res chain seq x y z
N ARG A 1 -23.09 -8.85 12.85
CA ARG A 1 -24.47 -8.69 12.35
C ARG A 1 -24.42 -8.31 10.87
N PHE A 2 -25.49 -8.59 10.16
CA PHE A 2 -25.65 -8.26 8.74
C PHE A 2 -26.82 -7.30 8.59
N ASN A 3 -26.85 -6.59 7.45
CA ASN A 3 -27.92 -5.66 7.09
C ASN A 3 -28.09 -4.51 8.10
N GLU A 4 -26.98 -4.04 8.67
CA GLU A 4 -26.94 -2.83 9.49
C GLU A 4 -25.99 -1.81 8.87
N VAL A 5 -26.34 -0.56 8.97
CA VAL A 5 -25.52 0.59 8.52
C VAL A 5 -25.28 1.53 9.70
N ALA A 6 -24.09 2.07 9.79
CA ALA A 6 -23.78 3.09 10.78
C ALA A 6 -24.53 4.39 10.46
N VAL A 7 -25.08 5.03 11.47
CA VAL A 7 -25.87 6.26 11.33
C VAL A 7 -25.45 7.34 12.33
N ASP A 8 -24.62 7.01 13.32
CA ASP A 8 -24.16 7.95 14.32
C ASP A 8 -23.09 7.30 15.22
N VAL A 9 -22.45 8.07 16.09
CA VAL A 9 -21.49 7.61 17.10
C VAL A 9 -21.86 8.04 18.50
N LYS A 10 -21.28 7.37 19.50
CA LYS A 10 -21.31 7.83 20.90
C LYS A 10 -19.98 8.44 21.26
N MET A 11 -20.02 9.65 21.79
CA MET A 11 -18.84 10.41 22.15
C MET A 11 -18.75 10.66 23.66
N LYS A 12 -17.51 10.70 24.18
CA LYS A 12 -17.18 11.26 25.49
C LYS A 12 -16.01 12.24 25.29
N GLY A 13 -16.32 13.52 25.19
CA GLY A 13 -15.38 14.51 24.68
C GLY A 13 -14.95 14.14 23.25
N GLN A 14 -13.66 14.09 23.00
CA GLN A 14 -13.09 13.67 21.69
C GLN A 14 -12.89 12.16 21.56
N ARG A 15 -13.43 11.36 22.45
CA ARG A 15 -13.30 9.90 22.41
C ARG A 15 -14.57 9.25 21.86
N VAL A 16 -14.42 8.46 20.81
CA VAL A 16 -15.49 7.57 20.32
C VAL A 16 -15.62 6.39 21.28
N THR A 17 -16.84 6.15 21.80
CA THR A 17 -17.13 5.11 22.78
C THR A 17 -18.14 4.09 22.29
N GLY A 18 -18.70 4.30 21.10
CA GLY A 18 -19.66 3.38 20.51
C GLY A 18 -20.19 3.86 19.18
N VAL A 19 -20.97 3.01 18.54
CA VAL A 19 -21.61 3.23 17.23
C VAL A 19 -23.11 3.02 17.35
N LEU A 20 -23.86 3.87 16.70
CA LEU A 20 -25.29 3.71 16.48
C LEU A 20 -25.50 3.22 15.05
N THR A 21 -26.29 2.14 14.91
CA THR A 21 -26.62 1.57 13.61
C THR A 21 -28.12 1.54 13.40
N ARG A 22 -28.53 1.36 12.15
CA ARG A 22 -29.90 1.00 11.77
C ARG A 22 -29.90 -0.22 10.87
N GLU A 23 -30.91 -1.06 11.03
CA GLU A 23 -31.15 -2.11 10.05
C GLU A 23 -31.45 -1.49 8.68
N ARG A 24 -31.05 -2.16 7.62
CA ARG A 24 -31.30 -1.77 6.23
C ARG A 24 -31.81 -2.98 5.44
N ASP A 25 -33.01 -2.88 4.91
CA ASP A 25 -33.56 -3.93 4.05
C ASP A 25 -32.97 -3.91 2.62
N ASN A 26 -33.34 -4.87 1.79
CA ASN A 26 -32.88 -4.99 0.41
C ASN A 26 -33.37 -3.86 -0.50
N GLN A 27 -34.40 -3.10 -0.10
CA GLN A 27 -34.87 -1.90 -0.79
C GLN A 27 -34.16 -0.62 -0.28
N GLY A 28 -33.29 -0.75 0.70
CA GLY A 28 -32.55 0.36 1.30
C GLY A 28 -33.30 1.09 2.42
N LYS A 29 -34.51 0.63 2.81
CA LYS A 29 -35.29 1.25 3.86
C LYS A 29 -34.64 0.99 5.23
N LEU A 30 -34.52 2.06 6.02
CA LEU A 30 -33.95 1.99 7.36
C LEU A 30 -34.98 1.53 8.38
N GLY A 31 -34.64 0.50 9.15
CA GLY A 31 -35.39 -0.11 10.22
C GLY A 31 -34.99 0.38 11.63
N PRO A 32 -35.14 -0.50 12.65
CA PRO A 32 -34.79 -0.21 14.02
C PRO A 32 -33.36 0.25 14.24
N ARG A 33 -33.13 1.05 15.29
CA ARG A 33 -31.81 1.46 15.75
C ARG A 33 -31.22 0.46 16.72
N HIS A 34 -29.92 0.24 16.62
CA HIS A 34 -29.11 -0.53 17.56
C HIS A 34 -27.95 0.32 18.07
N SER A 35 -27.36 -0.09 19.18
CA SER A 35 -26.28 0.62 19.83
C SER A 35 -25.22 -0.35 20.31
N TYR A 36 -24.00 -0.11 19.93
CA TYR A 36 -22.82 -0.88 20.31
C TYR A 36 -21.84 0.03 21.04
N THR A 37 -21.23 -0.49 22.09
CA THR A 37 -20.17 0.22 22.83
C THR A 37 -18.90 -0.62 22.85
N GLY A 38 -17.76 0.04 22.83
CA GLY A 38 -16.45 -0.61 22.87
C GLY A 38 -15.39 0.29 23.49
N LYS A 39 -14.33 -0.31 24.01
CA LYS A 39 -13.15 0.44 24.46
C LYS A 39 -12.41 1.08 23.29
N VAL A 40 -12.39 0.41 22.15
CA VAL A 40 -11.87 0.87 20.88
C VAL A 40 -12.88 0.50 19.78
N ILE A 41 -13.06 1.40 18.83
CA ILE A 41 -13.84 1.22 17.61
C ILE A 41 -12.88 1.13 16.42
N ILE A 42 -13.16 0.26 15.47
CA ILE A 42 -12.39 0.18 14.20
C ILE A 42 -13.39 0.39 13.06
N ASP A 43 -13.27 1.51 12.36
CA ASP A 43 -14.07 1.77 11.15
C ASP A 43 -13.33 1.21 9.92
N ALA A 44 -13.77 0.04 9.47
CA ALA A 44 -13.27 -0.62 8.26
C ALA A 44 -14.22 -0.45 7.07
N THR A 45 -15.09 0.58 7.09
CA THR A 45 -15.98 0.90 5.96
C THR A 45 -15.21 1.63 4.86
N TYR A 46 -15.69 1.49 3.62
CA TYR A 46 -15.12 2.21 2.48
C TYR A 46 -15.33 3.72 2.55
N GLU A 47 -16.44 4.14 3.15
CA GLU A 47 -16.88 5.53 3.23
C GLU A 47 -16.25 6.30 4.40
N ALA A 48 -15.83 5.58 5.45
CA ALA A 48 -15.40 6.14 6.73
C ALA A 48 -16.45 7.12 7.32
N ASP A 49 -17.69 6.67 7.37
CA ASP A 49 -18.82 7.51 7.84
C ASP A 49 -18.69 7.89 9.32
N LEU A 50 -18.02 7.06 10.14
CA LEU A 50 -17.79 7.39 11.55
C LEU A 50 -16.91 8.63 11.73
N ALA A 51 -16.08 8.97 10.74
CA ALA A 51 -15.31 10.21 10.77
C ALA A 51 -16.23 11.44 10.71
N GLU A 52 -17.23 11.42 9.83
CA GLU A 52 -18.26 12.47 9.74
C GLU A 52 -19.06 12.58 11.05
N TYR A 53 -19.58 11.46 11.54
CA TYR A 53 -20.43 11.44 12.74
C TYR A 53 -19.69 11.83 14.03
N ALA A 54 -18.36 11.69 14.05
CA ALA A 54 -17.52 12.06 15.19
C ALA A 54 -16.85 13.43 15.05
N ASP A 55 -17.16 14.20 14.00
CA ASP A 55 -16.49 15.48 13.68
C ASP A 55 -14.95 15.33 13.53
N ILE A 56 -14.48 14.15 13.09
CA ILE A 56 -13.06 13.90 12.79
C ILE A 56 -12.72 14.55 11.46
N PRO A 57 -11.70 15.44 11.40
CA PRO A 57 -11.28 16.06 10.15
C PRO A 57 -10.88 15.02 9.10
N TYR A 58 -11.30 15.25 7.86
CA TYR A 58 -11.01 14.37 6.72
C TYR A 58 -10.87 15.14 5.41
N ARG A 59 -10.29 14.48 4.41
CA ARG A 59 -10.14 14.97 3.04
C ARG A 59 -11.07 14.22 2.10
N ILE A 60 -11.58 14.93 1.10
CA ILE A 60 -12.32 14.38 -0.05
C ILE A 60 -11.74 14.97 -1.33
N GLY A 61 -11.79 14.23 -2.43
CA GLY A 61 -11.34 14.69 -3.73
C GLY A 61 -9.81 14.67 -3.86
N ARG A 62 -9.26 15.67 -4.52
CA ARG A 62 -7.84 15.71 -4.91
C ARG A 62 -7.16 16.93 -4.31
N GLU A 63 -5.96 16.72 -3.80
CA GLU A 63 -5.04 17.77 -3.35
C GLU A 63 -4.49 18.52 -4.58
N ALA A 64 -3.97 19.75 -4.37
CA ALA A 64 -3.25 20.47 -5.41
C ALA A 64 -1.89 19.81 -5.69
N ARG A 65 -1.45 19.91 -6.94
CA ARG A 65 -0.12 19.43 -7.35
C ARG A 65 0.97 20.16 -6.59
N SER A 66 1.93 19.41 -6.09
CA SER A 66 3.11 19.93 -5.40
C SER A 66 4.36 19.14 -5.81
N LYS A 67 5.47 19.44 -5.18
CA LYS A 67 6.71 18.66 -5.34
C LYS A 67 6.56 17.26 -4.76
N GLU A 68 5.85 17.13 -3.66
CA GLU A 68 5.55 15.86 -2.97
C GLU A 68 4.44 15.06 -3.64
N GLU A 69 3.59 15.76 -4.40
CA GLU A 69 2.41 15.22 -5.10
C GLU A 69 2.43 15.64 -6.58
N PRO A 70 3.40 15.19 -7.38
CA PRO A 70 3.57 15.67 -8.77
C PRO A 70 2.42 15.25 -9.70
N HIS A 71 1.62 14.24 -9.34
CA HIS A 71 0.48 13.76 -10.11
C HIS A 71 -0.87 14.11 -9.48
N ALA A 72 -0.91 15.04 -8.53
CA ALA A 72 -2.16 15.47 -7.89
C ALA A 72 -2.92 16.54 -8.70
N GLY A 73 -4.18 16.74 -8.32
CA GLY A 73 -5.08 17.75 -8.87
C GLY A 73 -5.68 17.38 -10.23
N VAL A 74 -6.10 18.40 -10.97
CA VAL A 74 -6.60 18.25 -12.34
C VAL A 74 -5.44 17.92 -13.27
N ILE A 75 -5.39 16.68 -13.75
CA ILE A 75 -4.21 16.13 -14.40
C ILE A 75 -4.55 15.26 -15.60
N TYR A 76 -3.68 15.32 -16.60
CA TYR A 76 -3.63 14.43 -17.75
C TYR A 76 -2.26 13.76 -17.82
N THR A 77 -2.21 12.43 -17.96
CA THR A 77 -0.96 11.67 -18.10
C THR A 77 -0.80 11.09 -19.51
N ASN A 78 0.43 10.68 -19.82
CA ASN A 78 0.72 10.10 -21.14
C ASN A 78 0.19 8.68 -21.34
N TYR A 79 -0.45 8.08 -20.35
CA TYR A 79 -0.89 6.68 -20.40
C TYR A 79 -1.73 6.35 -21.64
N PHE A 80 -2.71 7.19 -21.98
CA PHE A 80 -3.54 7.02 -23.18
C PHE A 80 -2.95 7.64 -24.44
N ARG A 81 -2.19 8.72 -24.29
CA ARG A 81 -1.69 9.47 -25.44
C ARG A 81 -0.54 8.79 -26.17
N ARG A 82 0.29 8.04 -25.42
CA ARG A 82 1.43 7.28 -25.96
C ARG A 82 2.38 8.12 -26.82
N VAL A 83 2.73 9.30 -26.33
CA VAL A 83 3.76 10.15 -26.95
C VAL A 83 5.07 9.37 -26.97
N LYS A 84 5.66 9.19 -28.14
CA LYS A 84 6.89 8.42 -28.31
C LYS A 84 8.02 9.00 -27.47
N GLY A 85 8.65 8.15 -26.68
CA GLY A 85 9.78 8.52 -25.79
C GLY A 85 9.37 9.10 -24.44
N ALA A 86 8.08 9.28 -24.15
CA ALA A 86 7.59 9.68 -22.83
C ALA A 86 7.02 8.49 -22.06
N LEU A 87 7.27 8.44 -20.75
CA LEU A 87 6.74 7.42 -19.86
C LEU A 87 5.21 7.57 -19.69
N PRO A 88 4.49 6.49 -19.36
CA PRO A 88 3.05 6.57 -19.07
C PRO A 88 2.71 7.57 -17.97
N SER A 89 3.57 7.71 -16.95
CA SER A 89 3.47 8.65 -15.84
C SER A 89 3.71 10.11 -16.22
N THR A 90 4.23 10.41 -17.42
CA THR A 90 4.54 11.79 -17.81
C THR A 90 3.29 12.68 -17.76
N VAL A 91 3.36 13.74 -16.97
CA VAL A 91 2.31 14.76 -16.87
C VAL A 91 2.29 15.61 -18.14
N LEU A 92 1.09 15.75 -18.73
CA LEU A 92 0.92 16.53 -19.95
C LEU A 92 0.76 18.04 -19.66
N PRO A 93 1.18 18.92 -20.59
CA PRO A 93 1.23 20.38 -20.37
C PRO A 93 -0.08 21.03 -19.95
N GLU A 94 -1.21 20.44 -20.31
CA GLU A 94 -2.55 20.98 -20.06
C GLU A 94 -3.07 20.68 -18.63
N SER A 95 -2.31 19.94 -17.87
CA SER A 95 -2.61 19.66 -16.47
C SER A 95 -2.49 20.93 -15.63
N THR A 96 -3.61 21.41 -15.09
CA THR A 96 -3.57 22.61 -14.21
C THR A 96 -3.05 22.30 -12.83
N GLY A 97 -3.20 21.07 -12.36
CA GLY A 97 -2.80 20.65 -11.01
C GLY A 97 -3.61 21.29 -9.88
N VAL A 98 -4.76 21.89 -10.19
CA VAL A 98 -5.62 22.54 -9.18
C VAL A 98 -6.35 21.47 -8.39
N ALA A 99 -6.46 21.66 -7.07
CA ALA A 99 -7.26 20.80 -6.18
C ALA A 99 -8.75 20.88 -6.52
N ASP A 100 -9.48 19.80 -6.29
CA ASP A 100 -10.94 19.78 -6.35
C ASP A 100 -11.54 18.71 -5.42
N HIS A 101 -12.86 18.72 -5.27
CA HIS A 101 -13.59 17.75 -4.43
C HIS A 101 -14.06 16.52 -5.20
N ARG A 102 -13.52 16.24 -6.38
CA ARG A 102 -13.97 15.12 -7.21
C ARG A 102 -13.21 13.86 -6.86
N SER A 103 -13.94 12.75 -6.75
CA SER A 103 -13.37 11.41 -6.64
C SER A 103 -13.27 10.74 -8.01
N GLN A 104 -12.41 9.74 -8.11
CA GLN A 104 -12.36 8.87 -9.28
C GLN A 104 -13.70 8.12 -9.46
N ALA A 105 -13.95 7.62 -10.67
CA ALA A 105 -15.14 6.85 -11.01
C ALA A 105 -15.31 5.62 -10.11
N PHE A 106 -16.57 5.32 -9.74
CA PHE A 106 -16.96 4.07 -9.10
C PHE A 106 -17.74 3.20 -10.09
N THR A 107 -18.01 1.96 -9.71
CA THR A 107 -18.77 0.98 -10.51
C THR A 107 -19.27 -0.15 -9.61
N TYR A 108 -20.17 -0.98 -10.10
CA TYR A 108 -20.28 -2.35 -9.58
C TYR A 108 -19.21 -3.24 -10.23
N ARG A 109 -18.61 -4.15 -9.47
CA ARG A 109 -17.71 -5.18 -10.00
C ARG A 109 -18.56 -6.34 -10.48
N ILE A 110 -19.08 -6.23 -11.71
CA ILE A 110 -19.89 -7.28 -12.30
C ILE A 110 -18.98 -8.43 -12.75
N THR A 111 -19.17 -9.59 -12.21
CA THR A 111 -18.67 -10.83 -12.78
C THR A 111 -19.60 -11.23 -13.94
N ALA A 112 -19.05 -11.63 -15.05
CA ALA A 112 -19.79 -12.11 -16.21
C ALA A 112 -19.31 -13.50 -16.62
N LYS A 113 -20.18 -14.24 -17.33
CA LYS A 113 -19.92 -15.57 -17.84
C LYS A 113 -20.31 -15.65 -19.32
N ASP A 114 -19.50 -16.33 -20.13
CA ASP A 114 -19.87 -16.67 -21.50
C ASP A 114 -20.55 -18.05 -21.50
N TYR A 115 -21.80 -18.08 -21.95
CA TYR A 115 -22.63 -19.29 -22.01
C TYR A 115 -22.52 -20.03 -23.35
N GLY A 116 -21.72 -19.54 -24.30
CA GLY A 116 -21.55 -20.15 -25.62
C GLY A 116 -22.76 -20.04 -26.54
N ARG A 117 -23.87 -19.46 -26.08
CA ARG A 117 -25.11 -19.29 -26.84
C ARG A 117 -25.87 -18.03 -26.41
N PRO A 118 -26.58 -17.34 -27.31
CA PRO A 118 -27.27 -16.09 -27.01
C PRO A 118 -28.62 -16.24 -26.33
N ASP A 119 -29.19 -17.44 -26.28
CA ASP A 119 -30.52 -17.75 -25.73
C ASP A 119 -30.48 -18.26 -24.29
N HIS A 120 -29.38 -18.00 -23.55
CA HIS A 120 -29.24 -18.38 -22.15
C HIS A 120 -30.15 -17.55 -21.20
N PRO A 121 -30.57 -18.10 -20.05
CA PRO A 121 -31.53 -17.45 -19.14
C PRO A 121 -31.00 -16.18 -18.46
N TYR A 122 -29.69 -15.99 -18.37
CA TYR A 122 -29.02 -14.88 -17.70
C TYR A 122 -28.73 -13.68 -18.61
N ARG A 123 -29.31 -13.67 -19.81
CA ARG A 123 -29.28 -12.55 -20.73
C ARG A 123 -30.35 -11.53 -20.37
N LEU A 124 -30.02 -10.24 -20.45
CA LEU A 124 -30.99 -9.17 -20.28
C LEU A 124 -31.95 -9.12 -21.47
N LYS A 125 -33.25 -9.26 -21.21
CA LYS A 125 -34.27 -9.30 -22.26
C LYS A 125 -34.67 -7.92 -22.77
N LYS A 126 -34.46 -6.87 -21.99
CA LYS A 126 -34.79 -5.47 -22.31
C LYS A 126 -33.75 -4.52 -21.74
N PRO A 127 -33.59 -3.32 -22.33
CA PRO A 127 -32.69 -2.33 -21.77
C PRO A 127 -33.17 -1.87 -20.39
N PRO A 128 -32.25 -1.55 -19.46
CA PRO A 128 -32.60 -0.92 -18.20
C PRO A 128 -33.10 0.52 -18.40
N PRO A 129 -33.73 1.12 -17.39
CA PRO A 129 -34.14 2.52 -17.42
C PRO A 129 -32.97 3.46 -17.74
N GLY A 130 -33.20 4.44 -18.60
CA GLY A 130 -32.19 5.44 -18.98
C GLY A 130 -31.04 4.92 -19.87
N TYR A 131 -31.19 3.72 -20.44
CA TYR A 131 -30.19 3.15 -21.34
C TYR A 131 -29.95 4.04 -22.58
N ASP A 132 -28.69 4.38 -22.79
CA ASP A 132 -28.22 5.10 -23.99
C ASP A 132 -26.93 4.40 -24.49
N PRO A 133 -26.96 3.76 -25.66
CA PRO A 133 -25.81 3.04 -26.20
C PRO A 133 -24.60 3.95 -26.49
N ALA A 134 -24.79 5.26 -26.63
CA ALA A 134 -23.69 6.20 -26.86
C ALA A 134 -22.77 6.37 -25.66
N LYS A 135 -23.22 5.97 -24.47
CA LYS A 135 -22.44 6.02 -23.22
C LYS A 135 -21.42 4.89 -23.08
N TYR A 136 -21.48 3.87 -23.93
CA TYR A 136 -20.70 2.65 -23.74
C TYR A 136 -19.81 2.34 -24.93
N SER A 137 -18.69 1.70 -24.64
CA SER A 137 -17.87 1.02 -25.62
C SER A 137 -17.38 -0.30 -25.05
N TRP A 138 -17.15 -1.28 -25.91
CA TRP A 138 -16.66 -2.57 -25.52
C TRP A 138 -15.57 -3.05 -26.46
N ASN A 139 -14.46 -3.54 -25.87
CA ASN A 139 -13.45 -4.26 -26.61
C ASN A 139 -13.45 -5.71 -26.07
N PRO A 140 -13.90 -6.70 -26.86
CA PRO A 140 -14.01 -8.07 -26.40
C PRO A 140 -12.63 -8.72 -26.19
N ARG A 141 -12.03 -8.49 -25.04
CA ARG A 141 -10.88 -9.24 -24.53
C ARG A 141 -11.35 -10.23 -23.47
N THR A 142 -12.41 -10.97 -23.78
CA THR A 142 -12.98 -11.97 -22.88
C THR A 142 -12.07 -13.18 -22.77
N ARG A 143 -11.10 -13.11 -21.86
CA ARG A 143 -10.41 -14.31 -21.37
C ARG A 143 -10.98 -14.64 -20.00
N PRO A 144 -11.53 -15.85 -19.79
CA PRO A 144 -11.90 -16.31 -18.47
C PRO A 144 -10.66 -16.30 -17.58
N ILE A 145 -10.62 -15.43 -16.57
CA ILE A 145 -9.55 -15.36 -15.57
C ILE A 145 -10.05 -15.75 -14.18
N ILE A 146 -11.36 -15.88 -14.05
CA ILE A 146 -12.06 -16.28 -12.83
C ILE A 146 -12.52 -17.76 -13.00
N PRO A 147 -12.50 -18.57 -11.95
CA PRO A 147 -13.01 -19.95 -12.01
C PRO A 147 -14.41 -20.06 -12.63
N ASN A 148 -14.74 -21.19 -13.22
CA ASN A 148 -16.00 -21.51 -13.90
C ASN A 148 -16.26 -20.71 -15.17
N GLY A 149 -15.21 -20.28 -15.89
CA GLY A 149 -15.32 -19.57 -17.16
C GLY A 149 -15.83 -18.14 -17.04
N LYS A 150 -15.67 -17.56 -15.86
CA LYS A 150 -16.09 -16.19 -15.56
C LYS A 150 -14.98 -15.17 -15.83
N PHE A 151 -15.34 -13.93 -15.96
CA PHE A 151 -14.44 -12.80 -16.15
C PHE A 151 -15.03 -11.53 -15.53
N ASP A 152 -14.14 -10.59 -15.20
CA ASP A 152 -14.52 -9.28 -14.68
C ASP A 152 -14.97 -8.37 -15.83
N LEU A 153 -16.17 -7.83 -15.71
CA LEU A 153 -16.76 -6.93 -16.69
C LEU A 153 -16.36 -5.47 -16.46
N LEU A 154 -15.34 -5.23 -15.67
CA LEU A 154 -14.85 -3.87 -15.43
C LEU A 154 -14.41 -3.22 -16.74
N GLY A 155 -15.21 -2.33 -17.25
CA GLY A 155 -14.89 -1.51 -18.42
C GLY A 155 -14.16 -0.26 -17.98
N ILE A 156 -12.82 -0.29 -17.97
CA ILE A 156 -12.02 0.89 -17.69
C ILE A 156 -12.37 1.98 -18.69
N ASN A 157 -12.74 3.17 -18.18
CA ASN A 157 -13.00 4.41 -18.91
C ASN A 157 -14.25 4.51 -19.80
N TRP A 158 -14.81 3.42 -20.34
CA TRP A 158 -15.89 3.49 -21.33
C TRP A 158 -17.01 2.45 -21.10
N GLY A 159 -16.97 1.77 -19.96
CA GLY A 159 -17.90 0.69 -19.63
C GLY A 159 -18.63 0.94 -18.33
N GLY A 160 -18.32 0.12 -17.30
CA GLY A 160 -18.94 0.19 -16.00
C GLY A 160 -18.56 1.43 -15.17
N ASP A 161 -17.42 2.09 -15.46
CA ASP A 161 -16.99 3.27 -14.71
C ASP A 161 -17.96 4.45 -14.91
N LEU A 162 -18.63 4.86 -13.84
CA LEU A 162 -19.52 6.01 -13.82
C LEU A 162 -18.88 7.17 -13.04
N VAL A 163 -18.62 8.27 -13.74
CA VAL A 163 -18.04 9.50 -13.17
C VAL A 163 -19.12 10.43 -12.59
N GLY A 164 -18.71 11.36 -11.72
CA GLY A 164 -19.55 12.44 -11.22
C GLY A 164 -20.42 12.10 -10.02
N HIS A 165 -20.55 10.83 -9.64
CA HIS A 165 -21.38 10.41 -8.51
C HIS A 165 -20.59 9.94 -7.28
N GLY A 166 -19.30 9.69 -7.40
CA GLY A 166 -18.49 9.14 -6.31
C GLY A 166 -18.41 10.05 -5.08
N THR A 167 -18.14 11.34 -5.28
CA THR A 167 -18.14 12.34 -4.19
C THR A 167 -19.53 12.46 -3.55
N ARG A 168 -20.57 12.50 -4.37
CA ARG A 168 -21.95 12.54 -3.89
C ARG A 168 -22.28 11.30 -3.05
N TRP A 169 -21.87 10.10 -3.46
CA TRP A 169 -22.03 8.87 -2.68
C TRP A 169 -21.38 8.97 -1.30
N VAL A 170 -20.16 9.47 -1.23
CA VAL A 170 -19.42 9.60 0.03
C VAL A 170 -20.11 10.56 1.01
N LEU A 171 -20.63 11.68 0.50
CA LEU A 171 -21.26 12.74 1.31
C LEU A 171 -22.73 12.46 1.64
N ALA A 172 -23.40 11.57 0.90
CA ALA A 172 -24.82 11.28 1.05
C ALA A 172 -25.12 10.54 2.35
N ASP A 173 -26.31 10.79 2.90
CA ASP A 173 -26.92 9.91 3.89
C ASP A 173 -27.40 8.59 3.26
N TRP A 174 -27.89 7.68 4.08
CA TRP A 174 -28.30 6.35 3.58
C TRP A 174 -29.55 6.38 2.71
N GLU A 175 -30.46 7.35 2.88
CA GLU A 175 -31.63 7.54 2.03
C GLU A 175 -31.22 8.00 0.63
N GLU A 176 -30.32 8.97 0.52
CA GLU A 176 -29.81 9.44 -0.77
C GLU A 176 -28.94 8.37 -1.46
N ARG A 177 -28.15 7.59 -0.70
CA ARG A 177 -27.34 6.49 -1.25
C ARG A 177 -28.19 5.45 -1.98
N VAL A 178 -29.44 5.20 -1.55
CA VAL A 178 -30.36 4.30 -2.27
C VAL A 178 -30.63 4.79 -3.70
N GLU A 179 -30.82 6.09 -3.87
CA GLU A 179 -31.04 6.66 -5.21
C GLU A 179 -29.77 6.63 -6.06
N ILE A 180 -28.62 6.86 -5.44
CA ILE A 180 -27.33 6.77 -6.14
C ILE A 180 -27.01 5.30 -6.53
N GLU A 181 -27.31 4.33 -5.66
CA GLU A 181 -27.18 2.89 -5.99
C GLU A 181 -27.99 2.53 -7.23
N LYS A 182 -29.22 3.03 -7.38
CA LYS A 182 -30.06 2.81 -8.57
C LYS A 182 -29.40 3.37 -9.84
N ILE A 183 -28.78 4.56 -9.74
CA ILE A 183 -28.08 5.17 -10.89
C ILE A 183 -26.92 4.27 -11.34
N TYR A 184 -26.08 3.79 -10.42
CA TYR A 184 -24.99 2.85 -10.73
C TYR A 184 -25.53 1.52 -11.25
N HIS A 185 -26.53 0.97 -10.61
CA HIS A 185 -27.15 -0.31 -11.00
C HIS A 185 -27.67 -0.27 -12.45
N TYR A 186 -28.42 0.77 -12.80
CA TYR A 186 -28.95 0.91 -14.18
C TYR A 186 -27.84 1.23 -15.19
N HIS A 187 -26.83 1.98 -14.80
CA HIS A 187 -25.67 2.22 -15.66
C HIS A 187 -24.94 0.91 -15.97
N ASP A 188 -24.63 0.12 -14.98
CA ASP A 188 -23.87 -1.12 -15.12
C ASP A 188 -24.67 -2.23 -15.82
N LEU A 189 -25.97 -2.33 -15.57
CA LEU A 189 -26.85 -3.18 -16.39
C LEU A 189 -26.94 -2.68 -17.83
N GLY A 190 -26.95 -1.38 -18.05
CA GLY A 190 -26.89 -0.79 -19.40
C GLY A 190 -25.61 -1.16 -20.14
N TYR A 191 -24.49 -1.21 -19.44
CA TYR A 191 -23.23 -1.69 -20.00
C TYR A 191 -23.31 -3.17 -20.40
N LEU A 192 -23.82 -4.03 -19.54
CA LEU A 192 -24.03 -5.45 -19.88
C LEU A 192 -24.98 -5.60 -21.08
N TYR A 193 -26.08 -4.85 -21.11
CA TYR A 193 -27.03 -4.87 -22.23
C TYR A 193 -26.37 -4.40 -23.53
N TYR A 194 -25.53 -3.37 -23.46
CA TYR A 194 -24.76 -2.90 -24.62
C TYR A 194 -23.84 -4.01 -25.16
N ILE A 195 -23.11 -4.69 -24.30
CA ILE A 195 -22.21 -5.81 -24.66
C ILE A 195 -22.98 -6.91 -25.38
N GLN A 196 -24.16 -7.26 -24.90
CA GLN A 196 -25.01 -8.29 -25.45
C GLN A 196 -25.65 -7.92 -26.79
N THR A 197 -25.87 -6.62 -27.07
CA THR A 197 -26.67 -6.18 -28.22
C THR A 197 -25.88 -5.39 -29.26
N LYS A 198 -24.93 -4.59 -28.87
CA LYS A 198 -24.11 -3.72 -29.72
C LYS A 198 -22.61 -4.04 -29.65
N GLY A 199 -22.16 -4.61 -28.54
CA GLY A 199 -20.75 -4.94 -28.28
C GLY A 199 -20.26 -6.23 -28.94
N GLY A 200 -21.11 -6.99 -29.62
CA GLY A 200 -20.71 -8.22 -30.33
C GLY A 200 -20.49 -9.44 -29.44
N SER A 201 -20.97 -9.45 -28.20
CA SER A 201 -20.83 -10.58 -27.26
C SER A 201 -22.20 -11.05 -26.73
N PRO A 202 -23.09 -11.56 -27.60
CA PRO A 202 -24.47 -11.89 -27.24
C PRO A 202 -24.60 -13.07 -26.27
N ASN A 203 -23.54 -13.87 -26.13
CA ASN A 203 -23.50 -15.04 -25.25
C ASN A 203 -23.16 -14.71 -23.78
N VAL A 204 -22.76 -13.47 -23.50
CA VAL A 204 -22.36 -13.03 -22.17
C VAL A 204 -23.57 -12.70 -21.31
N GLY A 205 -23.55 -13.10 -20.03
CA GLY A 205 -24.58 -12.80 -19.06
C GLY A 205 -24.06 -12.73 -17.66
N LEU A 206 -24.96 -12.44 -16.70
CA LEU A 206 -24.65 -12.54 -15.28
C LEU A 206 -24.31 -13.99 -14.91
N PRO A 207 -23.48 -14.25 -13.89
CA PRO A 207 -23.12 -15.61 -13.49
C PRO A 207 -24.30 -16.34 -12.85
N ASP A 208 -24.38 -17.64 -13.06
CA ASP A 208 -25.45 -18.50 -12.51
C ASP A 208 -25.18 -18.96 -11.06
N ASP A 209 -23.96 -18.75 -10.59
CA ASP A 209 -23.44 -19.27 -9.32
C ASP A 209 -23.05 -18.17 -8.30
N GLU A 210 -23.33 -16.90 -8.59
CA GLU A 210 -23.04 -15.77 -7.70
C GLU A 210 -24.29 -14.91 -7.47
N PHE A 211 -24.44 -14.38 -6.24
CA PHE A 211 -25.51 -13.43 -5.87
C PHE A 211 -26.92 -13.87 -6.28
N GLN A 212 -27.23 -15.17 -6.16
CA GLN A 212 -28.49 -15.74 -6.65
C GLN A 212 -29.73 -15.12 -5.98
N ASP A 213 -29.60 -14.72 -4.71
CA ASP A 213 -30.63 -14.02 -3.93
C ASP A 213 -30.76 -12.53 -4.28
N ASN A 214 -29.86 -11.99 -5.12
CA ASN A 214 -29.88 -10.61 -5.60
C ASN A 214 -29.93 -10.53 -7.14
N GLY A 215 -30.56 -11.48 -7.80
CA GLY A 215 -30.68 -11.52 -9.26
C GLY A 215 -29.35 -11.67 -9.98
N ASN A 216 -28.40 -12.36 -9.36
CA ASN A 216 -27.05 -12.59 -9.87
C ASN A 216 -26.20 -11.31 -10.06
N PHE A 217 -26.58 -10.24 -9.36
CA PHE A 217 -25.91 -8.95 -9.43
C PHE A 217 -25.20 -8.64 -8.09
N PRO A 218 -24.01 -7.98 -8.09
CA PRO A 218 -23.28 -7.66 -6.84
C PRO A 218 -24.12 -6.83 -5.87
N TYR A 219 -23.94 -7.03 -4.56
CA TYR A 219 -24.71 -6.34 -3.54
C TYR A 219 -24.36 -4.87 -3.36
N ARG A 220 -23.12 -4.48 -3.68
CA ARG A 220 -22.58 -3.16 -3.34
C ARG A 220 -21.79 -2.53 -4.47
N ILE A 221 -21.82 -1.21 -4.50
CA ILE A 221 -20.94 -0.39 -5.33
C ILE A 221 -19.48 -0.62 -4.88
N TYR A 222 -18.58 -0.76 -5.81
CA TYR A 222 -17.15 -0.76 -5.58
C TYR A 222 -16.67 0.68 -5.39
N VAL A 223 -16.59 1.10 -4.14
CA VAL A 223 -16.14 2.43 -3.73
C VAL A 223 -14.62 2.45 -3.73
N ARG A 224 -14.01 3.19 -4.65
CA ARG A 224 -12.55 3.25 -4.77
C ARG A 224 -11.89 4.23 -3.80
N GLN A 225 -12.68 5.17 -3.29
CA GLN A 225 -12.17 6.23 -2.42
C GLN A 225 -13.32 6.83 -1.61
N GLY A 226 -13.22 6.73 -0.29
CA GLY A 226 -14.10 7.37 0.67
C GLY A 226 -13.49 8.63 1.28
N ARG A 227 -13.92 8.97 2.50
CA ARG A 227 -13.24 9.95 3.34
C ARG A 227 -11.87 9.41 3.74
N ARG A 228 -10.88 10.28 3.74
CA ARG A 228 -9.51 10.00 4.19
C ARG A 228 -9.25 10.89 5.39
N ILE A 229 -9.16 10.31 6.57
CA ILE A 229 -9.04 11.07 7.82
C ILE A 229 -7.78 11.95 7.83
N GLU A 230 -7.74 12.97 8.68
CA GLU A 230 -6.50 13.63 9.08
C GLU A 230 -5.88 12.88 10.25
N GLY A 231 -4.85 12.10 9.95
CA GLY A 231 -4.15 11.26 10.93
C GLY A 231 -2.84 11.87 11.43
N LEU A 232 -2.20 11.16 12.36
CA LEU A 232 -0.86 11.52 12.88
C LEU A 232 0.21 11.52 11.79
N TYR A 233 0.04 10.73 10.74
CA TYR A 233 0.86 10.73 9.53
C TYR A 233 -0.06 10.75 8.30
N THR A 234 0.28 11.51 7.28
CA THR A 234 -0.41 11.49 5.99
C THR A 234 0.49 10.84 4.94
N LEU A 235 0.07 9.69 4.43
CA LEU A 235 0.78 9.01 3.36
C LEU A 235 0.60 9.78 2.05
N THR A 236 1.69 10.09 1.37
CA THR A 236 1.73 10.91 0.16
C THR A 236 2.22 10.11 -1.04
N GLU A 237 2.08 10.65 -2.26
CA GLU A 237 2.67 10.06 -3.45
C GLU A 237 4.18 9.84 -3.29
N SER A 238 4.89 10.79 -2.67
CA SER A 238 6.34 10.70 -2.42
C SER A 238 6.73 9.51 -1.56
N ASP A 239 5.83 9.00 -0.71
CA ASP A 239 6.08 7.82 0.12
C ASP A 239 5.94 6.50 -0.67
N LEU A 240 5.28 6.55 -1.82
CA LEU A 240 5.09 5.40 -2.70
C LEU A 240 6.05 5.42 -3.90
N HIS A 241 6.54 6.61 -4.24
CA HIS A 241 7.32 6.83 -5.45
C HIS A 241 8.79 6.48 -5.22
N LYS A 242 9.31 5.52 -5.99
CA LYS A 242 10.67 5.01 -5.84
C LYS A 242 11.77 6.05 -6.13
N ASP A 243 11.48 7.05 -6.99
CA ASP A 243 12.48 8.02 -7.46
C ASP A 243 12.38 9.40 -6.79
N LEU A 244 11.31 9.70 -6.04
CA LEU A 244 11.15 11.00 -5.37
C LEU A 244 11.86 11.05 -4.01
N ARG A 245 11.58 10.09 -3.16
CA ARG A 245 12.17 9.96 -1.82
C ARG A 245 12.73 8.57 -1.55
N GLY A 246 12.48 7.64 -2.44
CA GLY A 246 12.93 6.26 -2.33
C GLY A 246 14.38 6.05 -2.77
N ASP A 247 14.74 4.79 -2.86
CA ASP A 247 16.09 4.34 -3.23
C ASP A 247 16.23 3.98 -4.73
N GLY A 248 15.29 4.42 -5.57
CA GLY A 248 15.19 4.07 -6.99
C GLY A 248 14.41 2.76 -7.25
N PHE A 249 14.08 2.01 -6.21
CA PHE A 249 13.45 0.70 -6.28
C PHE A 249 12.23 0.57 -5.36
N ARG A 250 12.31 1.15 -4.18
CA ARG A 250 11.24 1.21 -3.17
C ARG A 250 10.93 2.65 -2.81
N GLY A 251 9.77 2.88 -2.21
CA GLY A 251 9.50 4.11 -1.47
C GLY A 251 10.51 4.29 -0.31
N PRO A 252 10.53 5.46 0.34
CA PRO A 252 11.45 5.72 1.45
C PRO A 252 11.23 4.75 2.60
N LEU A 253 12.28 4.53 3.38
CA LEU A 253 12.19 3.77 4.62
C LEU A 253 11.36 4.56 5.64
N LEU A 254 10.27 3.95 6.13
CA LEU A 254 9.38 4.49 7.14
C LEU A 254 9.41 3.57 8.37
N PRO A 255 10.19 3.91 9.42
CA PRO A 255 10.43 3.02 10.57
C PRO A 255 9.16 2.63 11.33
N ASP A 256 8.13 3.48 11.30
CA ASP A 256 6.82 3.26 11.95
C ASP A 256 5.86 2.42 11.11
N SER A 257 6.36 1.70 10.11
CA SER A 257 5.58 0.83 9.24
C SER A 257 4.87 -0.26 10.01
N VAL A 258 3.58 -0.46 9.69
CA VAL A 258 2.74 -1.56 10.19
C VAL A 258 2.15 -2.42 9.07
N ALA A 259 2.36 -2.01 7.83
CA ALA A 259 1.96 -2.76 6.63
C ALA A 259 2.80 -2.29 5.43
N ILE A 260 2.72 -3.06 4.34
CA ILE A 260 3.33 -2.71 3.05
C ILE A 260 2.28 -2.69 1.95
N GLY A 261 2.55 -1.93 0.88
CA GLY A 261 1.86 -1.99 -0.39
C GLY A 261 2.85 -2.17 -1.54
N ILE A 262 2.39 -2.83 -2.60
CA ILE A 262 3.20 -3.06 -3.82
C ILE A 262 2.44 -2.78 -5.11
N TYR A 263 1.17 -2.42 -5.01
CA TYR A 263 0.35 -2.11 -6.18
C TYR A 263 0.76 -0.75 -6.77
N GLY A 264 0.92 -0.69 -8.10
CA GLY A 264 1.20 0.58 -8.77
C GLY A 264 0.06 1.58 -8.57
N ILE A 265 0.39 2.87 -8.46
CA ILE A 265 -0.64 3.90 -8.38
C ILE A 265 -1.51 3.85 -9.64
N ASP A 266 -2.81 3.58 -9.44
CA ASP A 266 -3.80 3.37 -10.49
C ASP A 266 -5.10 4.09 -10.14
N ALA A 267 -5.35 5.25 -10.77
CA ALA A 267 -6.59 6.00 -10.63
C ALA A 267 -7.46 5.85 -11.88
N HIS A 268 -8.72 5.58 -11.66
CA HIS A 268 -9.72 5.70 -12.69
C HIS A 268 -10.06 7.15 -12.95
N ARG A 269 -10.56 7.46 -14.15
CA ARG A 269 -10.91 8.83 -14.55
C ARG A 269 -11.79 9.54 -13.52
N VAL A 270 -11.58 10.83 -13.39
CA VAL A 270 -12.36 11.71 -12.51
C VAL A 270 -13.42 12.47 -13.31
N GLN A 271 -13.09 12.86 -14.53
CA GLN A 271 -14.03 13.40 -15.50
C GLN A 271 -14.13 12.47 -16.71
N GLY A 272 -15.29 12.39 -17.29
CA GLY A 272 -15.57 11.62 -18.48
C GLY A 272 -16.14 12.47 -19.58
N PRO A 273 -16.26 11.88 -20.76
CA PRO A 273 -16.96 12.53 -21.87
C PRO A 273 -18.46 12.56 -21.55
N ASP A 274 -18.91 13.59 -20.84
CA ASP A 274 -20.33 13.88 -20.59
C ASP A 274 -21.04 14.31 -21.90
N GLY A 275 -20.67 13.72 -23.05
CA GLY A 275 -21.09 14.18 -24.35
C GLY A 275 -20.44 15.49 -24.82
N ARG A 276 -19.55 16.08 -24.01
CA ARG A 276 -18.74 17.24 -24.39
C ARG A 276 -17.53 16.78 -25.19
N LYS A 277 -17.13 17.62 -26.14
CA LYS A 277 -15.86 17.40 -26.85
C LYS A 277 -14.76 17.33 -25.80
N GLU A 278 -14.11 16.18 -25.70
CA GLU A 278 -12.92 16.06 -24.88
C GLU A 278 -11.92 17.15 -25.26
N PRO A 279 -11.21 17.72 -24.26
CA PRO A 279 -10.09 18.62 -24.57
C PRO A 279 -9.09 17.94 -25.49
N PRO A 280 -8.14 18.65 -26.06
CA PRO A 280 -7.45 18.44 -27.34
C PRO A 280 -6.81 17.07 -27.61
N TYR A 281 -6.99 16.09 -26.74
CA TYR A 281 -6.29 14.80 -26.77
C TYR A 281 -7.04 13.64 -27.42
N GLY A 282 -8.29 13.82 -27.85
CA GLY A 282 -9.08 12.78 -28.50
C GLY A 282 -9.64 11.71 -27.55
N LYS A 283 -10.28 10.70 -28.13
CA LYS A 283 -11.02 9.62 -27.45
C LYS A 283 -10.17 8.72 -26.52
N GLY A 284 -9.47 9.22 -25.57
CA GLY A 284 -8.63 8.39 -24.71
C GLY A 284 -7.93 9.15 -23.59
N ALA A 285 -7.97 10.47 -23.61
CA ALA A 285 -7.37 11.27 -22.56
C ALA A 285 -8.41 11.53 -21.46
N ALA A 286 -8.65 10.53 -20.61
CA ALA A 286 -9.52 10.69 -19.47
C ALA A 286 -8.81 11.47 -18.36
N GLU A 287 -9.35 12.64 -18.01
CA GLU A 287 -8.84 13.48 -16.95
C GLU A 287 -8.83 12.72 -15.60
N GLY A 288 -7.72 12.83 -14.86
CA GLY A 288 -7.54 12.19 -13.57
C GLY A 288 -7.17 10.70 -13.64
N THR A 289 -7.03 10.11 -14.81
CA THR A 289 -6.53 8.74 -14.93
C THR A 289 -5.03 8.71 -14.66
N LEU A 290 -4.63 7.93 -13.66
CA LEU A 290 -3.24 7.65 -13.34
C LEU A 290 -2.93 6.19 -13.64
N HIS A 291 -1.73 5.94 -14.12
CA HIS A 291 -1.19 4.60 -14.31
C HIS A 291 0.33 4.70 -14.12
N LEU A 292 0.75 4.78 -12.86
CA LEU A 292 2.11 5.13 -12.44
C LEU A 292 2.90 3.89 -11.98
N HIS A 293 2.73 2.75 -12.66
CA HIS A 293 3.44 1.52 -12.33
C HIS A 293 4.95 1.62 -12.56
N ASP A 294 5.37 2.48 -13.49
CA ASP A 294 6.76 2.79 -13.75
C ASP A 294 7.43 3.60 -12.63
N ALA A 295 6.65 4.38 -11.89
CA ALA A 295 7.12 5.25 -10.82
C ALA A 295 6.95 4.67 -9.41
N THR A 296 5.98 3.76 -9.22
CA THR A 296 5.67 3.17 -7.91
C THR A 296 6.56 1.96 -7.62
N GLY A 297 7.16 1.91 -6.43
CA GLY A 297 7.86 0.74 -5.90
C GLY A 297 7.08 0.09 -4.75
N PRO A 298 7.58 -0.99 -4.13
CA PRO A 298 7.10 -1.43 -2.82
C PRO A 298 7.26 -0.29 -1.81
N TYR A 299 6.26 -0.08 -0.97
CA TYR A 299 6.23 1.02 -0.01
C TYR A 299 5.69 0.56 1.35
N GLN A 300 5.97 1.34 2.37
CA GLN A 300 5.59 1.11 3.75
C GLN A 300 4.44 2.02 4.16
N ILE A 301 3.62 1.57 5.11
CA ILE A 301 2.48 2.32 5.63
C ILE A 301 2.65 2.49 7.14
N PRO A 302 2.90 3.72 7.63
CA PRO A 302 3.07 4.00 9.05
C PRO A 302 1.78 3.86 9.85
N TYR A 303 1.90 3.46 11.12
CA TYR A 303 0.78 3.35 12.07
C TYR A 303 -0.03 4.65 12.17
N GLY A 304 0.65 5.80 12.18
CA GLY A 304 0.01 7.11 12.29
C GLY A 304 -1.02 7.42 11.19
N THR A 305 -1.05 6.65 10.09
CA THR A 305 -2.08 6.80 9.05
C THR A 305 -3.46 6.31 9.49
N LEU A 306 -3.51 5.42 10.49
CA LEU A 306 -4.75 4.82 11.01
C LEU A 306 -5.37 5.63 12.15
N VAL A 307 -4.58 6.49 12.80
CA VAL A 307 -4.91 7.18 14.05
C VAL A 307 -5.33 8.62 13.75
N PRO A 308 -6.56 9.03 14.06
CA PRO A 308 -6.99 10.42 13.94
C PRO A 308 -6.13 11.35 14.80
N LYS A 309 -5.82 12.55 14.26
CA LYS A 309 -4.92 13.51 14.91
C LYS A 309 -5.47 14.03 16.25
N ASP A 310 -6.76 14.36 16.30
CA ASP A 310 -7.37 15.08 17.42
C ASP A 310 -8.44 14.27 18.15
N HIS A 311 -8.65 13.00 17.81
CA HIS A 311 -9.67 12.12 18.39
C HIS A 311 -9.07 10.81 18.89
N ASN A 312 -9.77 10.16 19.82
CA ASN A 312 -9.34 8.91 20.47
C ASN A 312 -10.43 7.84 20.38
N GLY A 313 -10.05 6.60 20.70
CA GLY A 313 -10.96 5.46 20.79
C GLY A 313 -11.41 4.89 19.43
N ILE A 314 -10.84 5.35 18.33
CA ILE A 314 -11.19 4.88 16.98
C ILE A 314 -9.96 4.77 16.08
N LEU A 315 -9.95 3.76 15.19
CA LEU A 315 -8.96 3.55 14.13
C LEU A 315 -9.65 3.38 12.77
N PHE A 316 -8.95 3.80 11.71
CA PHE A 316 -9.45 3.73 10.33
C PHE A 316 -8.48 2.96 9.41
N PRO A 317 -8.57 1.64 9.30
CA PRO A 317 -7.70 0.85 8.41
C PRO A 317 -8.04 0.97 6.91
N VAL A 318 -9.19 1.54 6.55
CA VAL A 318 -9.62 1.75 5.15
C VAL A 318 -9.64 3.24 4.80
N GLY A 319 -10.32 4.07 5.60
CA GLY A 319 -10.32 5.52 5.46
C GLY A 319 -9.05 6.19 5.99
N ILE A 320 -7.88 5.61 5.75
CA ILE A 320 -6.59 6.06 6.29
C ILE A 320 -6.25 7.49 5.90
N SER A 321 -5.37 8.10 6.68
CA SER A 321 -4.79 9.41 6.35
C SER A 321 -3.81 9.30 5.19
N CYS A 322 -4.25 9.68 4.00
CA CYS A 322 -3.43 9.71 2.80
C CYS A 322 -3.94 10.75 1.79
N THR A 323 -3.13 11.06 0.79
CA THR A 323 -3.54 11.88 -0.36
C THR A 323 -4.37 11.07 -1.36
N HIS A 324 -5.01 11.75 -2.31
CA HIS A 324 -5.73 11.09 -3.40
C HIS A 324 -4.83 10.14 -4.19
N VAL A 325 -3.63 10.60 -4.55
CA VAL A 325 -2.70 9.81 -5.36
C VAL A 325 -2.23 8.57 -4.60
N ALA A 326 -1.87 8.72 -3.32
CA ALA A 326 -1.50 7.58 -2.49
C ALA A 326 -2.65 6.59 -2.31
N MET A 327 -3.91 7.07 -2.11
CA MET A 327 -5.09 6.20 -2.02
C MET A 327 -5.25 5.34 -3.28
N CYS A 328 -4.86 5.82 -4.45
CA CYS A 328 -4.98 5.06 -5.70
C CYS A 328 -4.10 3.79 -5.76
N SER A 329 -3.19 3.61 -4.81
CA SER A 329 -2.46 2.36 -4.61
C SER A 329 -2.93 1.60 -3.36
N VAL A 330 -3.05 2.29 -2.22
CA VAL A 330 -3.37 1.69 -0.91
C VAL A 330 -4.74 1.02 -0.88
N ARG A 331 -5.66 1.46 -1.72
CA ARG A 331 -7.05 0.99 -1.79
C ARG A 331 -7.26 -0.49 -2.16
N MET A 332 -6.20 -1.27 -2.25
CA MET A 332 -6.31 -2.70 -2.53
C MET A 332 -6.66 -3.48 -1.26
N GLU A 333 -7.62 -4.40 -1.37
CA GLU A 333 -8.16 -5.17 -0.23
C GLU A 333 -7.10 -5.95 0.56
N PRO A 334 -6.04 -6.53 -0.05
CA PRO A 334 -4.96 -7.16 0.72
C PRO A 334 -4.21 -6.19 1.63
N VAL A 335 -4.04 -4.94 1.19
CA VAL A 335 -3.42 -3.88 2.00
C VAL A 335 -4.33 -3.52 3.17
N TRP A 336 -5.62 -3.32 2.91
CA TRP A 336 -6.61 -3.03 3.97
C TRP A 336 -6.75 -4.18 4.97
N SER A 337 -6.63 -5.43 4.53
CA SER A 337 -6.61 -6.59 5.44
C SER A 337 -5.39 -6.53 6.37
N SER A 338 -4.22 -6.18 5.86
CA SER A 338 -3.00 -6.01 6.66
C SER A 338 -3.13 -4.82 7.64
N LEU A 339 -3.72 -3.71 7.20
CA LEU A 339 -4.00 -2.55 8.07
C LEU A 339 -5.06 -2.88 9.13
N GLY A 340 -6.06 -3.70 8.79
CA GLY A 340 -7.05 -4.22 9.75
C GLY A 340 -6.41 -5.08 10.83
N GLN A 341 -5.45 -5.95 10.45
CA GLN A 341 -4.65 -6.71 11.42
C GLN A 341 -3.87 -5.77 12.34
N ALA A 342 -3.18 -4.78 11.79
CA ALA A 342 -2.43 -3.79 12.57
C ALA A 342 -3.34 -2.99 13.52
N ALA A 343 -4.51 -2.57 13.06
CA ALA A 343 -5.51 -1.89 13.88
C ALA A 343 -6.00 -2.77 15.04
N GLY A 344 -6.25 -4.07 14.79
CA GLY A 344 -6.64 -5.03 15.83
C GLY A 344 -5.55 -5.22 16.88
N VAL A 345 -4.28 -5.37 16.46
CA VAL A 345 -3.13 -5.46 17.37
C VAL A 345 -2.98 -4.20 18.22
N ALA A 346 -3.04 -3.03 17.59
CA ALA A 346 -2.94 -1.75 18.28
C ALA A 346 -4.08 -1.55 19.30
N ALA A 347 -5.31 -1.92 18.92
CA ALA A 347 -6.46 -1.86 19.81
C ALA A 347 -6.31 -2.77 21.04
N ALA A 348 -5.81 -4.00 20.86
CA ALA A 348 -5.55 -4.93 21.96
C ALA A 348 -4.49 -4.36 22.90
N LEU A 349 -3.33 -3.90 22.38
CA LEU A 349 -2.27 -3.30 23.18
C LEU A 349 -2.74 -2.05 23.94
N ALA A 350 -3.55 -1.19 23.30
CA ALA A 350 -4.11 -0.01 23.96
C ALA A 350 -5.02 -0.39 25.13
N ILE A 351 -5.83 -1.43 24.98
CA ILE A 351 -6.76 -1.92 26.00
C ILE A 351 -6.00 -2.59 27.15
N ASP A 352 -5.02 -3.43 26.84
CA ASP A 352 -4.26 -4.23 27.83
C ASP A 352 -3.33 -3.33 28.69
N ASN A 353 -2.79 -2.27 28.08
CA ASN A 353 -1.89 -1.33 28.76
C ASN A 353 -2.61 -0.06 29.27
N GLU A 354 -3.94 0.03 29.12
CA GLU A 354 -4.74 1.20 29.50
C GLU A 354 -4.20 2.51 28.87
N GLN A 355 -3.77 2.45 27.59
CA GLN A 355 -3.20 3.58 26.85
C GLN A 355 -4.17 4.12 25.81
N GLU A 356 -3.96 5.39 25.39
CA GLU A 356 -4.61 5.92 24.20
C GLU A 356 -3.97 5.32 22.93
N LEU A 357 -4.73 5.21 21.85
CA LEU A 357 -4.26 4.62 20.59
C LEU A 357 -3.02 5.33 20.02
N LYS A 358 -2.94 6.65 20.16
CA LYS A 358 -1.80 7.46 19.72
C LYS A 358 -0.51 7.24 20.55
N ASP A 359 -0.66 6.73 21.76
CA ASP A 359 0.45 6.53 22.72
C ASP A 359 0.96 5.08 22.72
N VAL A 360 0.33 4.18 21.96
CA VAL A 360 0.80 2.81 21.79
C VAL A 360 2.15 2.81 21.06
N PRO A 361 3.23 2.29 21.68
CA PRO A 361 4.54 2.27 21.02
C PRO A 361 4.50 1.42 19.74
N VAL A 362 4.81 2.01 18.61
CA VAL A 362 4.76 1.31 17.31
C VAL A 362 5.62 0.05 17.29
N LYS A 363 6.75 0.06 18.00
CA LYS A 363 7.60 -1.12 18.15
C LYS A 363 6.86 -2.32 18.78
N GLN A 364 5.95 -2.10 19.73
CA GLN A 364 5.15 -3.17 20.30
C GLN A 364 4.15 -3.73 19.27
N ILE A 365 3.54 -2.85 18.48
CA ILE A 365 2.66 -3.26 17.37
C ILE A 365 3.47 -4.11 16.36
N GLN A 366 4.64 -3.64 15.97
CA GLN A 366 5.54 -4.35 15.06
C GLN A 366 5.97 -5.71 15.61
N ASP A 367 6.30 -5.80 16.90
CA ASP A 367 6.69 -7.04 17.56
C ASP A 367 5.55 -8.08 17.49
N GLU A 368 4.31 -7.68 17.76
CA GLU A 368 3.15 -8.58 17.67
C GLU A 368 2.83 -8.97 16.20
N LEU A 369 2.92 -8.03 15.27
CA LEU A 369 2.75 -8.30 13.84
C LEU A 369 3.79 -9.30 13.32
N LEU A 370 5.06 -9.14 13.71
CA LEU A 370 6.14 -10.05 13.31
C LEU A 370 6.00 -11.45 13.92
N LYS A 371 5.50 -11.58 15.17
CA LYS A 371 5.12 -12.89 15.74
C LYS A 371 4.05 -13.59 14.89
N GLN A 372 3.14 -12.82 14.29
CA GLN A 372 2.10 -13.30 13.38
C GLN A 372 2.58 -13.44 11.93
N ARG A 373 3.89 -13.28 11.66
CA ARG A 373 4.51 -13.38 10.34
C ARG A 373 4.06 -12.32 9.33
N SER A 374 3.63 -11.14 9.80
CA SER A 374 3.37 -9.99 8.94
C SER A 374 4.66 -9.46 8.33
N VAL A 375 4.59 -9.03 7.07
CA VAL A 375 5.73 -8.43 6.35
C VAL A 375 5.67 -6.92 6.53
N LEU A 376 6.74 -6.32 7.06
CA LEU A 376 6.85 -4.87 7.30
C LEU A 376 7.83 -4.20 6.33
N LEU A 377 8.70 -4.97 5.69
CA LEU A 377 9.53 -4.59 4.56
C LEU A 377 9.62 -5.74 3.57
N PHE A 378 9.51 -5.42 2.27
CA PHE A 378 9.40 -6.42 1.23
C PHE A 378 10.76 -7.01 0.82
N TYR A 379 10.88 -8.34 0.89
CA TYR A 379 11.95 -9.15 0.31
C TYR A 379 11.34 -10.37 -0.40
N THR A 380 11.88 -10.74 -1.56
CA THR A 380 11.39 -11.88 -2.36
C THR A 380 12.00 -13.21 -1.94
N ASP A 381 13.12 -13.19 -1.23
CA ASP A 381 13.92 -14.36 -0.84
C ASP A 381 14.02 -14.58 0.69
N LEU A 382 13.13 -13.95 1.44
CA LEU A 382 13.02 -14.13 2.89
C LEU A 382 11.69 -14.83 3.23
N PRO A 383 11.67 -16.17 3.26
CA PRO A 383 10.46 -16.92 3.60
C PRO A 383 9.92 -16.58 4.98
N LEU A 384 8.61 -16.64 5.14
CA LEU A 384 7.95 -16.31 6.43
C LEU A 384 8.37 -17.26 7.58
N ASP A 385 8.73 -18.50 7.27
CA ASP A 385 9.21 -19.52 8.20
C ASP A 385 10.73 -19.48 8.44
N SER A 386 11.45 -18.57 7.77
CA SER A 386 12.89 -18.40 7.98
C SER A 386 13.18 -18.05 9.44
N PRO A 387 14.17 -18.71 10.09
CA PRO A 387 14.63 -18.33 11.43
C PRO A 387 15.08 -16.87 11.54
N ALA A 388 15.61 -16.31 10.43
CA ALA A 388 16.08 -14.93 10.37
C ALA A 388 14.94 -13.91 10.10
N PHE A 389 13.71 -14.35 9.76
CA PHE A 389 12.64 -13.47 9.30
C PHE A 389 12.43 -12.27 10.24
N THR A 390 12.15 -12.51 11.50
CA THR A 390 11.84 -11.46 12.48
C THR A 390 13.02 -10.49 12.67
N ALA A 391 14.24 -11.02 12.79
CA ALA A 391 15.43 -10.20 12.96
C ALA A 391 15.70 -9.31 11.73
N VAL A 392 15.63 -9.90 10.53
CA VAL A 392 15.82 -9.14 9.28
C VAL A 392 14.78 -8.05 9.14
N GLN A 393 13.49 -8.33 9.38
CA GLN A 393 12.43 -7.32 9.32
C GLN A 393 12.71 -6.15 10.30
N LYS A 394 13.03 -6.44 11.56
CA LYS A 394 13.33 -5.41 12.57
C LYS A 394 14.53 -4.56 12.18
N LEU A 395 15.64 -5.19 11.82
CA LEU A 395 16.86 -4.49 11.46
C LEU A 395 16.72 -3.68 10.17
N SER A 396 15.90 -4.17 9.24
CA SER A 396 15.58 -3.42 8.01
C SER A 396 14.79 -2.14 8.31
N LEU A 397 13.84 -2.17 9.26
CA LEU A 397 13.10 -0.98 9.70
C LEU A 397 14.02 0.09 10.33
N LEU A 398 15.12 -0.34 10.95
CA LEU A 398 16.14 0.56 11.50
C LEU A 398 17.15 1.05 10.45
N GLY A 399 16.99 0.67 9.17
CA GLY A 399 17.99 0.97 8.13
C GLY A 399 19.34 0.27 8.36
N ALA A 400 19.33 -0.81 9.15
CA ALA A 400 20.55 -1.55 9.51
C ALA A 400 21.02 -2.49 8.39
N VAL A 401 20.12 -2.86 7.48
CA VAL A 401 20.43 -3.70 6.33
C VAL A 401 20.81 -2.82 5.16
N ALA A 402 21.87 -3.16 4.43
CA ALA A 402 22.17 -2.56 3.13
C ALA A 402 20.95 -2.72 2.19
N GLY A 403 20.80 -1.82 1.24
CA GLY A 403 19.70 -1.86 0.28
C GLY A 403 19.58 -3.26 -0.36
N PRO A 404 18.38 -3.65 -0.82
CA PRO A 404 18.22 -4.95 -1.44
C PRO A 404 19.03 -5.02 -2.73
N ASP A 405 19.63 -6.18 -2.99
CA ASP A 405 20.10 -6.50 -4.33
C ASP A 405 18.89 -6.71 -5.23
N ILE A 406 18.85 -6.00 -6.33
CA ILE A 406 17.73 -6.03 -7.26
C ILE A 406 18.18 -6.72 -8.53
N ASP A 407 17.72 -7.93 -8.70
CA ASP A 407 17.81 -8.63 -9.95
C ASP A 407 16.51 -8.45 -10.75
N ASP A 408 16.63 -8.40 -12.07
CA ASP A 408 15.46 -8.59 -12.92
C ASP A 408 14.87 -9.97 -12.58
N TYR A 409 13.62 -9.98 -12.18
CA TYR A 409 12.92 -11.24 -11.98
C TYR A 409 12.86 -11.91 -13.34
N ASP A 410 13.69 -12.92 -13.57
CA ASP A 410 13.53 -13.80 -14.72
C ASP A 410 12.19 -14.52 -14.57
N THR A 411 11.14 -13.83 -14.97
CA THR A 411 9.86 -14.45 -15.29
C THR A 411 10.06 -15.22 -16.59
N ALA A 412 11.03 -16.17 -16.60
CA ALA A 412 11.19 -17.11 -17.68
C ALA A 412 9.85 -17.78 -17.93
N GLY A 413 9.04 -17.07 -18.66
CA GLY A 413 7.74 -17.40 -19.20
C GLY A 413 6.68 -17.58 -18.14
N LYS A 414 5.74 -16.70 -18.00
CA LYS A 414 4.34 -17.06 -17.72
C LYS A 414 3.50 -16.17 -16.83
N SER A 415 3.75 -14.89 -16.68
CA SER A 415 2.60 -14.06 -16.31
C SER A 415 2.43 -12.84 -17.22
N LYS A 416 2.10 -13.10 -18.46
CA LYS A 416 1.53 -12.08 -19.37
C LYS A 416 0.04 -11.80 -19.03
N GLY A 417 -0.33 -11.76 -17.76
CA GLY A 417 -1.75 -11.76 -17.39
C GLY A 417 -2.23 -10.72 -16.38
N LEU A 418 -1.36 -10.23 -15.52
CA LEU A 418 -1.68 -9.13 -14.59
C LEU A 418 -0.75 -8.01 -14.97
N GLY A 419 -1.29 -6.91 -15.51
CA GLY A 419 -0.59 -5.80 -16.11
C GLY A 419 0.80 -5.59 -15.54
N SER A 420 1.80 -5.63 -16.39
CA SER A 420 3.24 -5.62 -16.17
C SER A 420 3.72 -4.83 -14.95
N LEU A 421 3.48 -5.33 -13.75
CA LEU A 421 4.40 -5.13 -12.66
C LEU A 421 5.63 -5.92 -13.10
N GLU A 422 6.66 -5.22 -13.56
CA GLU A 422 8.00 -5.77 -13.61
C GLU A 422 8.35 -6.11 -12.17
N MET A 423 8.05 -7.33 -11.75
CA MET A 423 8.37 -7.80 -10.41
C MET A 423 9.86 -7.98 -10.35
N LYS A 424 10.55 -6.95 -9.90
CA LYS A 424 11.96 -7.05 -9.56
C LYS A 424 12.13 -7.89 -8.31
N ALA A 425 13.15 -8.73 -8.29
CA ALA A 425 13.49 -9.47 -7.09
C ALA A 425 14.19 -8.54 -6.10
N TYR A 426 13.59 -8.35 -4.93
CA TYR A 426 14.15 -7.62 -3.80
C TYR A 426 14.81 -8.63 -2.86
N ARG A 427 16.11 -8.85 -2.99
CA ARG A 427 16.79 -9.92 -2.28
C ARG A 427 17.54 -9.40 -1.04
N PHE A 428 17.35 -10.08 0.07
CA PHE A 428 18.17 -9.96 1.27
C PHE A 428 19.39 -10.89 1.24
N ARG A 429 19.27 -12.04 0.57
CA ARG A 429 20.27 -13.12 0.47
C ARG A 429 20.66 -13.69 1.84
N PRO A 430 19.69 -14.24 2.60
CA PRO A 430 19.90 -14.65 3.98
C PRO A 430 20.98 -15.72 4.17
N ASN A 431 21.25 -16.53 3.15
CA ASN A 431 22.20 -17.63 3.19
C ASN A 431 23.60 -17.29 2.64
N GLU A 432 23.79 -16.06 2.15
CA GLU A 432 25.11 -15.63 1.67
C GLU A 432 25.97 -15.08 2.80
N PRO A 433 27.30 -15.24 2.74
CA PRO A 433 28.22 -14.67 3.73
C PRO A 433 28.09 -13.15 3.80
N ILE A 434 28.13 -12.60 5.03
CA ILE A 434 28.16 -11.14 5.24
C ILE A 434 29.58 -10.60 5.19
N THR A 435 29.76 -9.44 4.55
CA THR A 435 31.05 -8.75 4.52
C THR A 435 31.26 -7.86 5.75
N MET A 436 32.50 -7.45 6.02
CA MET A 436 32.82 -6.54 7.12
C MET A 436 32.12 -5.19 7.00
N GLY A 437 32.03 -4.67 5.79
CA GLY A 437 31.32 -3.41 5.53
C GLY A 437 29.82 -3.51 5.84
N GLU A 438 29.17 -4.57 5.37
CA GLU A 438 27.75 -4.85 5.65
C GLU A 438 27.51 -5.12 7.15
N PHE A 439 28.37 -5.92 7.78
CA PHE A 439 28.24 -6.20 9.21
C PHE A 439 28.45 -4.94 10.06
N SER A 440 29.37 -4.06 9.67
CA SER A 440 29.56 -2.77 10.35
C SER A 440 28.29 -1.93 10.30
N GLN A 441 27.61 -1.84 9.15
CA GLN A 441 26.32 -1.16 9.03
C GLN A 441 25.26 -1.84 9.90
N LEU A 442 25.17 -3.15 9.82
CA LEU A 442 24.20 -3.95 10.58
C LEU A 442 24.35 -3.71 12.08
N ALA A 443 25.57 -3.80 12.61
CA ALA A 443 25.86 -3.62 14.03
C ALA A 443 25.63 -2.18 14.50
N VAL A 444 26.13 -1.19 13.78
CA VAL A 444 26.03 0.22 14.17
C VAL A 444 24.57 0.69 14.16
N ASN A 445 23.85 0.47 13.07
CA ASN A 445 22.46 0.89 12.96
C ASN A 445 21.51 -0.01 13.79
N GLY A 446 21.72 -1.33 13.79
CA GLY A 446 20.88 -2.28 14.52
C GLY A 446 20.93 -2.07 16.03
N LEU A 447 22.10 -1.74 16.57
CA LEU A 447 22.28 -1.38 17.97
C LEU A 447 22.08 0.11 18.25
N GLN A 448 21.72 0.89 17.22
CA GLN A 448 21.52 2.35 17.32
C GLN A 448 22.73 3.08 17.92
N ILE A 449 23.94 2.64 17.56
CA ILE A 449 25.19 3.25 18.02
C ILE A 449 25.33 4.63 17.37
N PRO A 450 25.55 5.71 18.13
CA PRO A 450 25.80 7.04 17.56
C PRO A 450 27.01 7.01 16.64
N LEU A 451 26.88 7.61 15.46
CA LEU A 451 28.00 7.71 14.53
C LEU A 451 29.14 8.53 15.14
N SER A 452 30.36 8.01 15.04
CA SER A 452 31.60 8.70 15.41
C SER A 452 32.57 8.62 14.24
N ILE A 453 32.94 9.78 13.70
CA ILE A 453 33.85 9.90 12.55
C ILE A 453 34.84 11.00 12.88
N THR A 454 35.95 10.64 13.51
CA THR A 454 36.98 11.60 13.93
C THR A 454 37.94 11.92 12.79
N ALA A 455 38.16 10.96 11.89
CA ALA A 455 39.03 11.10 10.73
C ALA A 455 38.65 10.11 9.62
N SER A 456 39.49 10.00 8.57
CA SER A 456 39.45 8.94 7.56
C SER A 456 40.70 8.09 7.76
N HIS A 457 40.55 6.97 8.45
CA HIS A 457 41.67 6.12 8.85
C HIS A 457 42.04 5.07 7.81
N PHE A 458 41.05 4.67 6.96
CA PHE A 458 41.20 3.55 6.04
C PHE A 458 41.30 3.99 4.58
N THR A 459 42.33 3.49 3.86
CA THR A 459 42.53 3.80 2.44
C THR A 459 41.63 2.98 1.53
N ASP A 460 41.22 1.80 1.97
CA ASP A 460 40.29 0.89 1.26
C ASP A 460 38.80 1.21 1.53
N VAL A 461 38.52 2.17 2.42
CA VAL A 461 37.16 2.65 2.71
C VAL A 461 37.14 4.19 2.61
N PRO A 462 37.25 4.76 1.40
CA PRO A 462 37.20 6.20 1.23
C PRO A 462 35.82 6.81 1.58
N ARG A 463 35.74 8.13 1.79
CA ARG A 463 34.52 8.85 2.21
C ARG A 463 33.28 8.59 1.35
N GLY A 464 33.46 8.23 0.08
CA GLY A 464 32.37 7.85 -0.82
C GLY A 464 31.93 6.38 -0.72
N HIS A 465 32.63 5.56 0.04
CA HIS A 465 32.31 4.15 0.20
C HIS A 465 31.07 3.97 1.10
N ALA A 466 30.15 3.07 0.73
CA ALA A 466 28.88 2.85 1.47
C ALA A 466 29.10 2.50 2.95
N ALA A 467 30.15 1.72 3.25
CA ALA A 467 30.50 1.32 4.62
C ALA A 467 31.30 2.38 5.40
N PHE A 468 31.73 3.49 4.79
CA PHE A 468 32.66 4.45 5.40
C PHE A 468 32.27 4.85 6.82
N LYS A 469 31.09 5.42 6.99
CA LYS A 469 30.65 5.94 8.29
C LYS A 469 30.52 4.86 9.38
N TYR A 470 30.24 3.64 8.98
CA TYR A 470 30.06 2.53 9.93
C TYR A 470 31.40 1.93 10.35
N VAL A 471 32.29 1.72 9.40
CA VAL A 471 33.67 1.23 9.68
C VAL A 471 34.43 2.22 10.54
N GLU A 472 34.41 3.51 10.21
CA GLU A 472 35.04 4.56 11.02
C GLU A 472 34.44 4.63 12.43
N THR A 473 33.12 4.48 12.57
CA THR A 473 32.46 4.41 13.88
C THR A 473 32.95 3.23 14.70
N LEU A 474 33.03 2.03 14.10
CA LEU A 474 33.57 0.86 14.83
C LEU A 474 35.02 1.07 15.26
N TYR A 475 35.83 1.67 14.40
CA TYR A 475 37.22 2.00 14.73
C TYR A 475 37.31 2.96 15.92
N ASP A 476 36.57 4.08 15.87
CA ASP A 476 36.58 5.08 16.95
C ASP A 476 36.13 4.49 18.29
N TYR A 477 35.04 3.72 18.31
CA TYR A 477 34.58 3.05 19.54
C TYR A 477 35.57 1.99 20.02
N SER A 478 36.21 1.25 19.11
CA SER A 478 37.21 0.25 19.44
C SER A 478 38.46 0.84 20.05
N THR A 479 38.96 1.95 19.48
CA THR A 479 40.18 2.63 19.99
C THR A 479 39.95 3.32 21.32
N GLN A 480 38.71 3.75 21.61
CA GLN A 480 38.33 4.30 22.91
C GLN A 480 38.08 3.22 23.99
N SER A 481 37.99 1.95 23.60
CA SER A 481 37.76 0.83 24.49
C SER A 481 39.05 0.37 25.15
N LYS A 482 38.96 -0.18 26.40
CA LYS A 482 40.10 -0.84 27.06
C LYS A 482 40.56 -2.11 26.35
N GLN A 483 39.69 -2.72 25.55
CA GLN A 483 39.94 -3.90 24.72
C GLN A 483 39.54 -3.57 23.28
N ALA A 484 40.54 -3.56 22.39
CA ALA A 484 40.24 -3.39 20.94
C ALA A 484 39.38 -4.54 20.43
N PHE A 485 38.25 -4.21 19.83
CA PHE A 485 37.31 -5.20 19.31
C PHE A 485 37.16 -5.15 17.78
N PHE A 486 37.64 -4.10 17.13
CA PHE A 486 37.64 -3.99 15.67
C PHE A 486 39.07 -4.23 15.16
N ASP A 487 39.25 -5.25 14.32
CA ASP A 487 40.55 -5.62 13.76
C ASP A 487 40.77 -4.89 12.44
N PHE A 488 41.97 -4.37 12.23
CA PHE A 488 42.41 -3.69 11.00
C PHE A 488 43.87 -4.02 10.73
N GLU A 489 44.30 -3.80 9.49
CA GLU A 489 45.66 -4.01 9.08
C GLU A 489 46.36 -2.64 8.85
N PRO A 490 47.47 -2.34 9.55
CA PRO A 490 48.24 -1.13 9.29
C PRO A 490 48.76 -1.12 7.85
N SER A 491 48.69 0.03 7.18
CA SER A 491 49.30 0.17 5.85
C SER A 491 50.82 0.12 5.94
N LYS A 492 51.47 -0.15 4.81
CA LYS A 492 52.94 -0.28 4.74
C LYS A 492 53.70 1.00 5.16
N ASP A 493 53.09 2.15 5.06
CA ASP A 493 53.67 3.43 5.49
C ASP A 493 53.30 3.84 6.93
N PHE A 494 52.52 3.01 7.64
CA PHE A 494 52.02 3.22 9.01
C PHE A 494 51.22 4.52 9.21
N ARG A 495 50.81 5.21 8.14
CA ARG A 495 50.01 6.44 8.21
C ARG A 495 48.53 6.20 8.07
N THR A 496 48.20 5.09 7.45
CA THR A 496 46.81 4.67 7.20
C THR A 496 46.63 3.19 7.57
N ALA A 497 45.42 2.70 7.46
CA ALA A 497 45.10 1.31 7.73
C ALA A 497 44.18 0.73 6.63
N LEU A 498 43.98 -0.57 6.64
CA LEU A 498 43.07 -1.29 5.80
C LEU A 498 42.02 -1.96 6.68
N ALA A 499 40.73 -1.73 6.37
CA ALA A 499 39.60 -2.31 7.09
C ALA A 499 39.05 -3.57 6.42
N HIS A 500 39.41 -3.79 5.15
CA HIS A 500 38.95 -4.91 4.34
C HIS A 500 37.42 -5.05 4.29
N PRO A 501 36.68 -4.02 3.79
CA PRO A 501 35.23 -3.97 3.84
C PRO A 501 34.55 -5.15 3.14
N ASP A 502 35.19 -5.74 2.14
CA ASP A 502 34.68 -6.86 1.35
C ASP A 502 35.05 -8.24 1.93
N LYS A 503 35.86 -8.27 2.98
CA LYS A 503 36.22 -9.53 3.64
C LYS A 503 35.04 -10.07 4.42
N LYS A 504 34.81 -11.39 4.32
CA LYS A 504 33.78 -12.09 5.07
C LYS A 504 34.07 -12.03 6.58
N VAL A 505 32.99 -11.98 7.37
CA VAL A 505 33.07 -11.92 8.84
C VAL A 505 32.79 -13.29 9.42
N SER A 506 33.67 -13.78 10.29
CA SER A 506 33.42 -15.01 11.05
C SER A 506 32.51 -14.75 12.26
N GLY A 507 31.86 -15.82 12.75
CA GLY A 507 31.03 -15.74 13.95
C GLY A 507 31.82 -15.22 15.19
N ALA A 508 33.08 -15.56 15.32
CA ALA A 508 33.95 -15.08 16.40
C ALA A 508 34.24 -13.57 16.30
N GLN A 509 34.52 -13.08 15.09
CA GLN A 509 34.74 -11.66 14.85
C GLN A 509 33.47 -10.84 15.14
N ALA A 510 32.30 -11.30 14.66
CA ALA A 510 31.02 -10.66 14.93
C ALA A 510 30.73 -10.57 16.43
N ALA A 511 30.89 -11.70 17.17
CA ALA A 511 30.69 -11.73 18.62
C ALA A 511 31.66 -10.80 19.36
N LYS A 512 32.92 -10.70 18.91
CA LYS A 512 33.92 -9.77 19.46
C LYS A 512 33.50 -8.31 19.30
N ILE A 513 33.07 -7.91 18.07
CA ILE A 513 32.60 -6.57 17.79
C ILE A 513 31.36 -6.23 18.64
N LEU A 514 30.35 -7.08 18.64
CA LEU A 514 29.11 -6.85 19.41
C LEU A 514 29.39 -6.80 20.92
N SER A 515 30.29 -7.66 21.43
CA SER A 515 30.69 -7.62 22.85
C SER A 515 31.32 -6.28 23.22
N GLY A 516 32.16 -5.74 22.36
CA GLY A 516 32.79 -4.43 22.54
C GLY A 516 31.78 -3.28 22.52
N LEU A 517 30.88 -3.27 21.55
CA LEU A 517 29.84 -2.24 21.43
C LEU A 517 28.86 -2.27 22.62
N LEU A 518 28.41 -3.47 23.02
CA LEU A 518 27.43 -3.66 24.10
C LEU A 518 28.05 -3.63 25.48
N LYS A 519 29.38 -3.64 25.59
CA LYS A 519 30.12 -3.77 26.88
C LYS A 519 29.68 -4.96 27.72
N LYS A 520 29.28 -6.05 27.06
CA LYS A 520 28.89 -7.32 27.66
C LYS A 520 29.32 -8.47 26.75
N LYS A 521 29.55 -9.66 27.33
CA LYS A 521 29.92 -10.85 26.54
C LYS A 521 28.76 -11.29 25.66
N VAL A 522 28.96 -11.29 24.36
CA VAL A 522 28.07 -11.90 23.34
C VAL A 522 28.66 -13.27 23.01
N PRO A 523 27.90 -14.37 23.15
CA PRO A 523 28.40 -15.69 22.78
C PRO A 523 28.63 -15.78 21.28
N ALA A 524 29.71 -16.43 20.88
CA ALA A 524 29.91 -16.74 19.46
C ALA A 524 28.93 -17.85 19.02
N PRO A 525 28.56 -17.89 17.73
CA PRO A 525 27.78 -18.99 17.16
C PRO A 525 28.46 -20.34 17.34
N ALA A 526 27.72 -21.44 17.11
CA ALA A 526 28.22 -22.82 17.30
C ALA A 526 29.44 -23.14 16.42
N GLN A 527 29.63 -22.48 15.31
CA GLN A 527 30.79 -22.56 14.44
C GLN A 527 31.49 -21.19 14.35
N PRO A 528 32.29 -20.81 15.36
CA PRO A 528 32.81 -19.45 15.50
C PRO A 528 33.77 -19.03 14.39
N ASP A 529 34.50 -19.96 13.81
CA ASP A 529 35.49 -19.71 12.74
C ASP A 529 34.90 -19.77 11.33
N ALA A 530 33.63 -20.20 11.20
CA ALA A 530 32.94 -20.19 9.91
C ALA A 530 32.52 -18.78 9.51
N ASP A 531 32.45 -18.55 8.20
CA ASP A 531 31.86 -17.32 7.65
C ASP A 531 30.39 -17.22 8.09
N LEU A 532 30.04 -16.06 8.66
CA LEU A 532 28.67 -15.78 9.10
C LEU A 532 27.79 -15.44 7.91
N THR A 533 26.62 -16.05 7.81
CA THR A 533 25.63 -15.67 6.79
C THR A 533 24.94 -14.37 7.19
N ARG A 534 24.35 -13.67 6.23
CA ARG A 534 23.58 -12.43 6.46
C ARG A 534 22.40 -12.66 7.41
N GLY A 535 21.72 -13.82 7.28
CA GLY A 535 20.63 -14.21 8.17
C GLY A 535 21.07 -14.47 9.59
N GLU A 536 22.18 -15.19 9.79
CA GLU A 536 22.77 -15.43 11.11
C GLU A 536 23.28 -14.14 11.76
N ALA A 537 23.92 -13.26 10.98
CA ALA A 537 24.35 -11.95 11.43
C ALA A 537 23.16 -11.11 11.94
N ALA A 538 22.04 -11.12 11.21
CA ALA A 538 20.82 -10.43 11.63
C ALA A 538 20.25 -10.97 12.93
N GLN A 539 20.32 -12.29 13.16
CA GLN A 539 19.87 -12.90 14.41
C GLN A 539 20.80 -12.59 15.59
N LEU A 540 22.08 -12.36 15.32
CA LEU A 540 23.08 -12.09 16.34
C LEU A 540 23.02 -10.64 16.87
N VAL A 541 22.70 -9.67 16.00
CA VAL A 541 22.50 -8.25 16.32
C VAL A 541 21.12 -7.99 16.91
#